data_dc57f4df856faa248e529cda63296e88
#
_entry.id   dc57f4df856faa248e529cda63296e88
#
_cell.length_a   1.000
_cell.length_b   1.000
_cell.length_c   1.000
_cell.angle_alpha   90.00
_cell.angle_beta   90.00
_cell.angle_gamma   90.00
#
_symmetry.space_group_name_H-M   'P 1'
#
loop_
_entity.id
_entity.type
_entity.pdbx_description
1 polymer ?
#
loop_
_entity_poly.entity_id
_entity_poly.type
_entity_poly.pdbx_seq_one_letter_code
_entity_poly.pdbx_strand_id
1 'polypeptide(L)'
;MKTIEKIRTKVDWPTTLIPFILVLVLFIVFMLIPEQSKVFVDTVRGFLGDTCGLYYALFGVAVLTTTLYVAFSKYGKIKLGNTDKPEFSNFKWGTMIFTSTMAADILFYSLCEWALYGAETHVTEMAGGMAMWAPTFTLFHWGPIAWCFYVILAIAFGFMMHVRKRDRQRFSEAVRPLLGSKADGFWGKLIDVTAIFAIVCATATTFSLATPLLSKALSTVVGVTDGVGLAVVLLLLICAVYTFTVWFGVKGISKLATFCSYLFFALLFYFLFLGGETRFILETGFQSIGNLVQNFVGLSTFMDPLRETSFAQNWTIYYWAYWIVWCCATPFFIALISKGRTIKNMVLGTYGWGLAGTFMSFIIIGNYGLVQELKHGVNISGFIGDGGSMYDAILKIFDTLPLPMVALIMLVITMIAFYSTTLDGITYVASSYSYKHLSADREPDRKVRTFWSILLILFPIALLFAENSLYSIQSVTIIAAFPVVILSILCTISFFKDAKNYLKELK
;
A
#
# COMPACT_ATOMS: atom_id res chain seq x y z
N MET A 1 -34.34 0.89 16.33
CA MET A 1 -34.94 1.59 15.19
C MET A 1 -34.37 3.00 15.00
N LYS A 2 -34.45 3.96 15.95
CA LYS A 2 -33.94 5.34 15.79
C LYS A 2 -32.49 5.47 15.33
N THR A 3 -31.58 4.57 15.74
CA THR A 3 -30.15 4.60 15.34
C THR A 3 -29.94 4.17 13.89
N ILE A 4 -30.69 3.17 13.40
CA ILE A 4 -30.60 2.69 12.01
C ILE A 4 -31.18 3.74 11.07
N GLU A 5 -32.26 4.39 11.44
CA GLU A 5 -32.89 5.47 10.67
C GLU A 5 -31.96 6.70 10.56
N LYS A 6 -31.23 7.03 11.65
CA LYS A 6 -30.26 8.11 11.70
C LYS A 6 -29.01 7.82 10.82
N ILE A 7 -28.61 6.55 10.70
CA ILE A 7 -27.53 6.13 9.79
C ILE A 7 -28.02 6.20 8.34
N ARG A 8 -29.22 5.72 8.05
CA ARG A 8 -29.81 5.69 6.71
C ARG A 8 -29.89 7.07 6.06
N THR A 9 -30.14 8.12 6.82
CA THR A 9 -30.22 9.51 6.31
C THR A 9 -28.85 10.16 6.07
N LYS A 10 -27.79 9.68 6.76
CA LYS A 10 -26.44 10.23 6.67
C LYS A 10 -25.57 9.56 5.63
N VAL A 11 -25.89 8.32 5.27
CA VAL A 11 -25.10 7.51 4.32
C VAL A 11 -25.51 7.82 2.87
N ASP A 12 -24.53 7.96 2.02
CA ASP A 12 -24.66 8.06 0.56
C ASP A 12 -24.64 6.65 -0.03
N TRP A 13 -25.79 6.02 -0.08
CA TRP A 13 -25.92 4.63 -0.52
C TRP A 13 -25.41 4.36 -1.94
N PRO A 14 -25.65 5.22 -2.95
CA PRO A 14 -25.08 5.01 -4.28
C PRO A 14 -23.56 4.95 -4.26
N THR A 15 -22.90 5.91 -3.65
CA THR A 15 -21.43 5.94 -3.53
C THR A 15 -20.89 4.74 -2.77
N THR A 16 -21.67 4.20 -1.81
CA THR A 16 -21.28 3.05 -0.98
C THR A 16 -21.46 1.72 -1.70
N LEU A 17 -22.59 1.50 -2.39
CA LEU A 17 -22.96 0.20 -2.95
C LEU A 17 -22.51 -0.01 -4.39
N ILE A 18 -22.43 1.03 -5.22
CA ILE A 18 -22.04 0.89 -6.64
C ILE A 18 -20.66 0.22 -6.78
N PRO A 19 -19.59 0.65 -6.06
CA PRO A 19 -18.29 0.00 -6.18
C PRO A 19 -18.34 -1.47 -5.79
N PHE A 20 -19.08 -1.81 -4.74
CA PHE A 20 -19.24 -3.19 -4.30
C PHE A 20 -19.99 -4.04 -5.33
N ILE A 21 -21.09 -3.54 -5.87
CA ILE A 21 -21.86 -4.24 -6.90
C ILE A 21 -20.99 -4.46 -8.15
N LEU A 22 -20.20 -3.47 -8.57
CA LEU A 22 -19.27 -3.62 -9.69
C LEU A 22 -18.26 -4.74 -9.44
N VAL A 23 -17.66 -4.76 -8.25
CA VAL A 23 -16.69 -5.80 -7.87
C VAL A 23 -17.36 -7.17 -7.81
N LEU A 24 -18.57 -7.27 -7.24
CA LEU A 24 -19.32 -8.51 -7.17
C LEU A 24 -19.68 -9.02 -8.57
N VAL A 25 -20.11 -8.15 -9.47
CA VAL A 25 -20.42 -8.51 -10.88
C VAL A 25 -19.16 -9.01 -11.57
N LEU A 26 -18.02 -8.30 -11.44
CA LEU A 26 -16.75 -8.75 -12.00
C LEU A 26 -16.35 -10.12 -11.47
N PHE A 27 -16.50 -10.34 -10.16
CA PHE A 27 -16.22 -11.63 -9.55
C PHE A 27 -17.09 -12.75 -10.13
N ILE A 28 -18.41 -12.53 -10.21
CA ILE A 28 -19.35 -13.51 -10.80
C ILE A 28 -18.97 -13.81 -12.24
N VAL A 29 -18.62 -12.79 -13.04
CA VAL A 29 -18.17 -12.97 -14.44
C VAL A 29 -16.91 -13.82 -14.49
N PHE A 30 -15.93 -13.53 -13.63
CA PHE A 30 -14.68 -14.32 -13.59
C PHE A 30 -14.89 -15.78 -13.19
N MET A 31 -15.87 -16.05 -12.32
CA MET A 31 -16.23 -17.42 -11.94
C MET A 31 -16.99 -18.16 -13.02
N LEU A 32 -17.84 -17.46 -13.80
CA LEU A 32 -18.68 -18.11 -14.83
C LEU A 32 -17.93 -18.34 -16.15
N ILE A 33 -16.98 -17.46 -16.49
CA ILE A 33 -16.23 -17.51 -17.76
C ILE A 33 -14.74 -17.25 -17.51
N PRO A 34 -14.02 -18.12 -16.76
CA PRO A 34 -12.65 -17.86 -16.30
C PRO A 34 -11.67 -17.64 -17.45
N GLU A 35 -11.69 -18.46 -18.48
CA GLU A 35 -10.76 -18.37 -19.62
C GLU A 35 -10.89 -17.03 -20.37
N GLN A 36 -12.12 -16.64 -20.72
CA GLN A 36 -12.39 -15.38 -21.42
C GLN A 36 -12.04 -14.18 -20.53
N SER A 37 -12.31 -14.28 -19.24
CA SER A 37 -11.96 -13.26 -18.25
C SER A 37 -10.45 -13.08 -18.14
N LYS A 38 -9.68 -14.19 -18.14
CA LYS A 38 -8.23 -14.15 -18.15
C LYS A 38 -7.69 -13.47 -19.41
N VAL A 39 -8.14 -13.89 -20.60
CA VAL A 39 -7.74 -13.25 -21.87
C VAL A 39 -8.06 -11.75 -21.86
N PHE A 40 -9.23 -11.36 -21.36
CA PHE A 40 -9.60 -9.93 -21.26
C PHE A 40 -8.66 -9.17 -20.31
N VAL A 41 -8.42 -9.70 -19.11
CA VAL A 41 -7.52 -9.08 -18.11
C VAL A 41 -6.11 -8.96 -18.65
N ASP A 42 -5.59 -10.00 -19.29
CA ASP A 42 -4.25 -10.02 -19.87
C ASP A 42 -4.11 -9.01 -21.02
N THR A 43 -5.14 -8.90 -21.87
CA THR A 43 -5.19 -7.91 -22.96
C THR A 43 -5.19 -6.49 -22.41
N VAL A 44 -6.04 -6.21 -21.42
CA VAL A 44 -6.14 -4.87 -20.79
C VAL A 44 -4.84 -4.55 -20.04
N ARG A 45 -4.27 -5.51 -19.31
CA ARG A 45 -2.98 -5.33 -18.66
C ARG A 45 -1.87 -5.03 -19.66
N GLY A 46 -1.77 -5.80 -20.75
CA GLY A 46 -0.78 -5.57 -21.81
C GLY A 46 -0.90 -4.17 -22.39
N PHE A 47 -2.13 -3.70 -22.65
CA PHE A 47 -2.33 -2.33 -23.10
C PHE A 47 -1.94 -1.29 -22.04
N LEU A 48 -2.43 -1.42 -20.81
CA LEU A 48 -2.21 -0.41 -19.76
C LEU A 48 -0.78 -0.45 -19.17
N GLY A 49 -0.24 -1.63 -18.93
CA GLY A 49 1.07 -1.80 -18.29
C GLY A 49 2.24 -1.73 -19.27
N ASP A 50 2.06 -2.21 -20.49
CA ASP A 50 3.10 -2.21 -21.51
C ASP A 50 2.95 -1.02 -22.47
N THR A 51 1.88 -0.94 -23.27
CA THR A 51 1.71 0.15 -24.24
C THR A 51 1.60 1.52 -23.55
N CYS A 52 0.86 1.61 -22.48
CA CYS A 52 0.70 2.83 -21.66
C CYS A 52 1.69 2.90 -20.48
N GLY A 53 2.69 2.02 -20.37
CA GLY A 53 3.64 1.99 -19.24
C GLY A 53 4.34 3.32 -18.99
N LEU A 54 4.68 4.03 -20.06
CA LEU A 54 5.27 5.38 -19.99
C LEU A 54 4.39 6.38 -19.20
N TYR A 55 3.06 6.22 -19.22
CA TYR A 55 2.14 7.05 -18.45
C TYR A 55 2.40 6.99 -16.94
N TYR A 56 2.62 5.79 -16.40
CA TYR A 56 2.94 5.60 -14.98
C TYR A 56 4.33 6.12 -14.63
N ALA A 57 5.32 5.87 -15.48
CA ALA A 57 6.69 6.32 -15.27
C ALA A 57 6.78 7.85 -15.27
N LEU A 58 6.19 8.52 -16.26
CA LEU A 58 6.11 9.99 -16.33
C LEU A 58 5.37 10.57 -15.12
N PHE A 59 4.25 9.94 -14.73
CA PHE A 59 3.50 10.37 -13.56
C PHE A 59 4.36 10.28 -12.29
N GLY A 60 5.09 9.19 -12.07
CA GLY A 60 5.97 9.01 -10.92
C GLY A 60 7.02 10.11 -10.80
N VAL A 61 7.77 10.36 -11.89
CA VAL A 61 8.80 11.42 -11.93
C VAL A 61 8.19 12.81 -11.76
N ALA A 62 7.06 13.09 -12.43
CA ALA A 62 6.37 14.39 -12.33
C ALA A 62 5.85 14.64 -10.91
N VAL A 63 5.29 13.63 -10.24
CA VAL A 63 4.76 13.77 -8.88
C VAL A 63 5.89 13.95 -7.88
N LEU A 64 6.99 13.20 -7.98
CA LEU A 64 8.15 13.40 -7.12
C LEU A 64 8.67 14.83 -7.22
N THR A 65 8.88 15.32 -8.44
CA THR A 65 9.32 16.70 -8.70
C THR A 65 8.33 17.72 -8.15
N THR A 66 7.02 17.47 -8.32
CA THR A 66 5.96 18.37 -7.85
C THR A 66 5.91 18.44 -6.32
N THR A 67 6.07 17.30 -5.61
CA THR A 67 6.08 17.31 -4.13
C THR A 67 7.27 18.08 -3.57
N LEU A 68 8.45 17.92 -4.17
CA LEU A 68 9.63 18.69 -3.80
C LEU A 68 9.46 20.18 -4.12
N TYR A 69 8.93 20.52 -5.30
CA TYR A 69 8.59 21.92 -5.62
C TYR A 69 7.62 22.53 -4.60
N VAL A 70 6.56 21.81 -4.23
CA VAL A 70 5.62 22.31 -3.22
C VAL A 70 6.32 22.53 -1.88
N ALA A 71 7.16 21.60 -1.43
CA ALA A 71 7.86 21.70 -0.15
C ALA A 71 8.80 22.91 -0.07
N PHE A 72 9.52 23.23 -1.15
CA PHE A 72 10.52 24.30 -1.17
C PHE A 72 10.01 25.64 -1.74
N SER A 73 8.75 25.69 -2.20
CA SER A 73 8.11 26.91 -2.70
C SER A 73 7.31 27.66 -1.60
N LYS A 74 6.62 28.74 -2.00
CA LYS A 74 5.68 29.47 -1.13
C LYS A 74 4.56 28.59 -0.57
N TYR A 75 4.18 27.52 -1.24
CA TYR A 75 3.14 26.58 -0.80
C TYR A 75 3.59 25.76 0.41
N GLY A 76 4.87 25.46 0.51
CA GLY A 76 5.44 24.73 1.65
C GLY A 76 5.32 25.46 2.99
N LYS A 77 5.17 26.80 2.98
CA LYS A 77 4.98 27.63 4.16
C LYS A 77 3.55 27.61 4.71
N ILE A 78 2.58 27.13 3.92
CA ILE A 78 1.18 27.04 4.36
C ILE A 78 1.09 26.08 5.55
N LYS A 79 0.45 26.54 6.63
CA LYS A 79 0.20 25.75 7.83
C LYS A 79 -1.15 25.06 7.70
N LEU A 80 -1.18 23.77 8.01
CA LEU A 80 -2.38 22.94 7.99
C LEU A 80 -3.21 23.18 9.26
N GLY A 81 -4.07 24.19 9.24
CA GLY A 81 -4.93 24.59 10.36
C GLY A 81 -4.35 25.75 11.18
N ASN A 82 -5.21 26.35 12.00
CA ASN A 82 -4.93 27.55 12.80
C ASN A 82 -4.56 27.21 14.26
N THR A 83 -3.80 26.16 14.49
CA THR A 83 -3.36 25.78 15.85
C THR A 83 -1.97 26.30 16.09
N ASP A 84 -1.66 26.78 17.30
CA ASP A 84 -0.32 27.30 17.64
C ASP A 84 0.77 26.24 17.55
N LYS A 85 0.42 25.01 17.91
CA LYS A 85 1.33 23.85 17.87
C LYS A 85 0.70 22.71 17.05
N PRO A 86 1.53 21.85 16.45
CA PRO A 86 1.04 20.61 15.86
C PRO A 86 0.29 19.76 16.91
N GLU A 87 -0.75 19.05 16.46
CA GLU A 87 -1.56 18.17 17.32
C GLU A 87 -0.73 17.04 17.95
N PHE A 88 0.25 16.53 17.20
CA PHE A 88 1.19 15.50 17.67
C PHE A 88 2.62 16.03 17.68
N SER A 89 3.42 15.61 18.66
CA SER A 89 4.87 15.87 18.67
C SER A 89 5.55 15.28 17.42
N ASN A 90 6.74 15.77 17.07
CA ASN A 90 7.46 15.28 15.88
C ASN A 90 7.71 13.77 15.94
N PHE A 91 8.12 13.26 17.08
CA PHE A 91 8.37 11.83 17.26
C PHE A 91 7.08 11.02 17.15
N LYS A 92 6.01 11.38 17.87
CA LYS A 92 4.73 10.65 17.82
C LYS A 92 4.14 10.65 16.42
N TRP A 93 4.14 11.79 15.73
CA TRP A 93 3.67 11.91 14.36
C TRP A 93 4.51 11.07 13.37
N GLY A 94 5.84 11.16 13.50
CA GLY A 94 6.74 10.39 12.67
C GLY A 94 6.60 8.88 12.90
N THR A 95 6.47 8.46 14.16
CA THR A 95 6.19 7.05 14.49
C THR A 95 4.88 6.57 13.87
N MET A 96 3.82 7.40 13.83
CA MET A 96 2.56 7.03 13.19
C MET A 96 2.72 6.80 11.67
N ILE A 97 3.55 7.61 10.99
CA ILE A 97 3.88 7.41 9.57
C ILE A 97 4.75 6.16 9.40
N PHE A 98 5.79 6.02 10.21
CA PHE A 98 6.65 4.84 10.21
C PHE A 98 5.84 3.55 10.41
N THR A 99 4.93 3.52 11.39
CA THR A 99 4.11 2.33 11.66
C THR A 99 3.06 2.07 10.58
N SER A 100 2.72 3.06 9.73
CA SER A 100 1.86 2.81 8.57
C SER A 100 2.51 1.90 7.52
N THR A 101 3.84 1.69 7.61
CA THR A 101 4.57 0.70 6.79
C THR A 101 4.51 -0.71 7.35
N MET A 102 3.94 -0.92 8.53
CA MET A 102 3.77 -2.24 9.16
C MET A 102 2.52 -2.91 8.58
N ALA A 103 2.65 -3.39 7.37
CA ALA A 103 1.57 -4.03 6.61
C ALA A 103 2.01 -5.42 6.13
N ALA A 104 1.04 -6.31 5.92
CA ALA A 104 1.32 -7.70 5.59
C ALA A 104 2.02 -7.86 4.23
N ASP A 105 1.75 -6.97 3.28
CA ASP A 105 2.38 -6.95 1.97
C ASP A 105 3.86 -6.51 2.03
N ILE A 106 4.19 -5.51 2.85
CA ILE A 106 5.58 -5.08 3.05
C ILE A 106 6.38 -6.20 3.70
N LEU A 107 5.80 -6.89 4.69
CA LEU A 107 6.44 -8.06 5.30
C LEU A 107 6.63 -9.18 4.28
N PHE A 108 5.60 -9.48 3.48
CA PHE A 108 5.67 -10.50 2.43
C PHE A 108 6.77 -10.17 1.40
N TYR A 109 6.73 -8.97 0.81
CA TYR A 109 7.71 -8.58 -0.21
C TYR A 109 9.13 -8.46 0.34
N SER A 110 9.31 -8.01 1.59
CA SER A 110 10.63 -7.98 2.19
C SER A 110 11.28 -9.37 2.32
N LEU A 111 10.47 -10.42 2.43
CA LEU A 111 10.95 -11.80 2.48
C LEU A 111 11.37 -12.35 1.11
N CYS A 112 10.67 -12.00 0.01
CA CYS A 112 10.84 -12.69 -1.27
C CYS A 112 11.20 -11.81 -2.47
N GLU A 113 11.02 -10.49 -2.42
CA GLU A 113 11.16 -9.63 -3.61
C GLU A 113 12.58 -9.64 -4.19
N TRP A 114 13.60 -9.63 -3.34
CA TRP A 114 14.99 -9.77 -3.77
C TRP A 114 15.23 -11.07 -4.54
N ALA A 115 14.59 -12.17 -4.15
CA ALA A 115 14.72 -13.46 -4.82
C ALA A 115 13.95 -13.50 -6.16
N LEU A 116 12.78 -12.83 -6.23
CA LEU A 116 12.07 -12.63 -7.48
C LEU A 116 12.94 -11.87 -8.49
N TYR A 117 13.65 -10.82 -8.04
CA TYR A 117 14.61 -10.12 -8.90
C TYR A 117 15.86 -10.93 -9.22
N GLY A 118 16.32 -11.76 -8.28
CA GLY A 118 17.42 -12.68 -8.50
C GLY A 118 17.14 -13.74 -9.57
N ALA A 119 15.86 -14.03 -9.85
CA ALA A 119 15.42 -14.91 -10.94
C ALA A 119 15.30 -14.18 -12.30
N GLU A 120 15.40 -12.84 -12.33
CA GLU A 120 15.24 -12.04 -13.55
C GLU A 120 16.58 -11.86 -14.29
N THR A 121 16.63 -12.20 -15.57
CA THR A 121 17.80 -12.03 -16.43
C THR A 121 18.31 -10.60 -16.42
N HIS A 122 17.41 -9.62 -16.46
CA HIS A 122 17.76 -8.20 -16.38
C HIS A 122 18.68 -7.89 -15.19
N VAL A 123 18.36 -8.42 -14.02
CA VAL A 123 19.09 -8.16 -12.77
C VAL A 123 20.40 -8.94 -12.71
N THR A 124 20.39 -10.19 -13.15
CA THR A 124 21.57 -11.07 -13.08
C THR A 124 22.66 -10.69 -14.07
N GLU A 125 22.30 -10.10 -15.21
CA GLU A 125 23.26 -9.64 -16.26
C GLU A 125 23.79 -8.23 -15.99
N MET A 126 23.19 -7.45 -15.08
CA MET A 126 23.76 -6.14 -14.70
C MET A 126 25.12 -6.30 -14.00
N ALA A 127 26.04 -5.34 -14.23
CA ALA A 127 27.35 -5.34 -13.56
C ALA A 127 27.21 -5.35 -12.03
N GLY A 128 27.71 -6.37 -11.38
CA GLY A 128 27.50 -6.63 -9.94
C GLY A 128 26.37 -7.61 -9.64
N GLY A 129 25.57 -7.98 -10.65
CA GLY A 129 24.56 -9.03 -10.59
C GLY A 129 23.53 -8.90 -9.46
N MET A 130 22.95 -10.02 -9.08
CA MET A 130 21.93 -10.11 -8.04
C MET A 130 22.39 -9.51 -6.71
N ALA A 131 23.65 -9.72 -6.31
CA ALA A 131 24.15 -9.24 -5.02
C ALA A 131 24.06 -7.72 -4.85
N MET A 132 24.23 -6.97 -5.94
CA MET A 132 24.17 -5.51 -5.95
C MET A 132 22.78 -4.99 -6.27
N TRP A 133 22.11 -5.57 -7.27
CA TRP A 133 20.92 -4.98 -7.86
C TRP A 133 19.61 -5.45 -7.26
N ALA A 134 19.51 -6.72 -6.82
CA ALA A 134 18.29 -7.19 -6.20
C ALA A 134 17.89 -6.36 -4.95
N PRO A 135 18.79 -6.13 -3.96
CA PRO A 135 18.46 -5.26 -2.83
C PRO A 135 18.31 -3.78 -3.23
N THR A 136 18.96 -3.32 -4.32
CA THR A 136 18.79 -1.95 -4.81
C THR A 136 17.40 -1.75 -5.41
N PHE A 137 16.92 -2.68 -6.23
CA PHE A 137 15.56 -2.60 -6.80
C PHE A 137 14.47 -2.65 -5.75
N THR A 138 14.64 -3.44 -4.67
CA THR A 138 13.68 -3.44 -3.57
C THR A 138 13.58 -2.04 -2.93
N LEU A 139 14.71 -1.39 -2.65
CA LEU A 139 14.71 -0.03 -2.12
C LEU A 139 14.19 1.00 -3.13
N PHE A 140 14.38 0.78 -4.43
CA PHE A 140 13.87 1.65 -5.47
C PHE A 140 12.33 1.59 -5.56
N HIS A 141 11.76 0.39 -5.63
CA HIS A 141 10.32 0.21 -5.77
C HIS A 141 9.51 0.57 -4.51
N TRP A 142 10.15 0.53 -3.32
CA TRP A 142 9.57 0.97 -2.05
C TRP A 142 10.16 2.31 -1.57
N GLY A 143 10.77 3.04 -2.48
CA GLY A 143 11.55 4.23 -2.26
C GLY A 143 10.82 5.56 -2.53
N PRO A 144 11.58 6.60 -2.93
CA PRO A 144 11.05 7.98 -3.02
C PRO A 144 9.88 8.15 -3.99
N ILE A 145 9.87 7.49 -5.17
CA ILE A 145 8.76 7.58 -6.13
C ILE A 145 7.50 6.95 -5.54
N ALA A 146 7.61 5.80 -4.93
CA ALA A 146 6.49 5.14 -4.27
C ALA A 146 5.82 6.05 -3.23
N TRP A 147 6.62 6.64 -2.35
CA TRP A 147 6.12 7.56 -1.34
C TRP A 147 5.58 8.88 -1.90
N CYS A 148 6.07 9.35 -3.06
CA CYS A 148 5.60 10.60 -3.64
C CYS A 148 4.10 10.55 -4.00
N PHE A 149 3.58 9.39 -4.38
CA PHE A 149 2.17 9.20 -4.68
C PHE A 149 1.28 9.47 -3.45
N TYR A 150 1.74 9.06 -2.26
CA TYR A 150 1.03 9.37 -1.02
C TYR A 150 1.18 10.84 -0.64
N VAL A 151 2.38 11.38 -0.76
CA VAL A 151 2.69 12.76 -0.34
C VAL A 151 1.88 13.78 -1.13
N ILE A 152 1.75 13.64 -2.45
CA ILE A 152 1.02 14.61 -3.28
C ILE A 152 -0.46 14.69 -2.89
N LEU A 153 -1.09 13.56 -2.63
CA LEU A 153 -2.48 13.53 -2.21
C LEU A 153 -2.64 13.95 -0.75
N ALA A 154 -1.69 13.63 0.14
CA ALA A 154 -1.70 14.13 1.51
C ALA A 154 -1.63 15.67 1.55
N ILE A 155 -0.90 16.31 0.61
CA ILE A 155 -0.90 17.78 0.45
C ILE A 155 -2.31 18.26 0.11
N ALA A 156 -2.95 17.67 -0.90
CA ALA A 156 -4.28 18.09 -1.35
C ALA A 156 -5.34 17.90 -0.27
N PHE A 157 -5.35 16.73 0.39
CA PHE A 157 -6.31 16.41 1.45
C PHE A 157 -6.05 17.23 2.71
N GLY A 158 -4.80 17.40 3.11
CA GLY A 158 -4.44 18.22 4.27
C GLY A 158 -4.87 19.68 4.10
N PHE A 159 -4.66 20.23 2.91
CA PHE A 159 -5.13 21.58 2.57
C PHE A 159 -6.67 21.66 2.59
N MET A 160 -7.34 20.71 1.95
CA MET A 160 -8.79 20.62 1.92
C MET A 160 -9.39 20.56 3.33
N MET A 161 -8.88 19.68 4.20
CA MET A 161 -9.44 19.42 5.52
C MET A 161 -9.08 20.50 6.54
N HIS A 162 -7.82 20.92 6.59
CA HIS A 162 -7.33 21.76 7.68
C HIS A 162 -7.26 23.25 7.34
N VAL A 163 -7.08 23.61 6.06
CA VAL A 163 -7.04 25.03 5.62
C VAL A 163 -8.43 25.47 5.17
N ARG A 164 -9.05 24.73 4.27
CA ARG A 164 -10.39 25.06 3.75
C ARG A 164 -11.53 24.52 4.62
N LYS A 165 -11.24 23.65 5.60
CA LYS A 165 -12.20 23.08 6.58
C LYS A 165 -13.45 22.49 5.93
N ARG A 166 -13.26 21.78 4.79
CA ARG A 166 -14.37 21.13 4.11
C ARG A 166 -14.86 19.93 4.91
N ASP A 167 -16.17 19.71 4.88
CA ASP A 167 -16.87 18.74 5.74
C ASP A 167 -17.07 17.35 5.10
N ARG A 168 -16.29 17.05 4.04
CA ARG A 168 -16.33 15.77 3.35
C ARG A 168 -14.93 15.22 3.14
N GLN A 169 -14.69 14.02 3.62
CA GLN A 169 -13.43 13.30 3.45
C GLN A 169 -13.49 12.43 2.18
N ARG A 170 -13.52 13.08 1.00
CA ARG A 170 -13.69 12.42 -0.31
C ARG A 170 -12.79 13.05 -1.37
N PHE A 171 -12.45 12.28 -2.41
CA PHE A 171 -11.71 12.79 -3.57
C PHE A 171 -12.49 13.88 -4.31
N SER A 172 -13.79 13.71 -4.49
CA SER A 172 -14.64 14.71 -5.14
C SER A 172 -14.56 16.07 -4.47
N GLU A 173 -14.40 16.10 -3.15
CA GLU A 173 -14.24 17.34 -2.39
C GLU A 173 -12.87 17.98 -2.59
N ALA A 174 -11.80 17.17 -2.72
CA ALA A 174 -10.47 17.69 -3.06
C ALA A 174 -10.43 18.29 -4.48
N VAL A 175 -11.24 17.78 -5.40
CA VAL A 175 -11.36 18.28 -6.78
C VAL A 175 -12.40 19.42 -6.92
N ARG A 176 -13.17 19.75 -5.88
CA ARG A 176 -14.19 20.82 -5.90
C ARG A 176 -13.68 22.18 -6.44
N PRO A 177 -12.47 22.67 -6.18
CA PRO A 177 -11.96 23.90 -6.77
C PRO A 177 -11.95 23.93 -8.30
N LEU A 178 -11.87 22.76 -8.95
CA LEU A 178 -11.98 22.61 -10.41
C LEU A 178 -13.43 22.42 -10.86
N LEU A 179 -14.18 21.56 -10.19
CA LEU A 179 -15.50 21.12 -10.60
C LEU A 179 -16.64 22.05 -10.15
N GLY A 180 -16.42 22.89 -9.12
CA GLY A 180 -17.48 23.72 -8.52
C GLY A 180 -18.65 22.85 -8.01
N SER A 181 -19.88 23.22 -8.37
CA SER A 181 -21.10 22.49 -8.01
C SER A 181 -21.19 21.09 -8.65
N LYS A 182 -20.47 20.82 -9.75
CA LYS A 182 -20.42 19.50 -10.39
C LYS A 182 -19.82 18.42 -9.47
N ALA A 183 -19.08 18.81 -8.43
CA ALA A 183 -18.57 17.90 -7.40
C ALA A 183 -19.70 17.23 -6.59
N ASP A 184 -20.89 17.81 -6.54
CA ASP A 184 -22.06 17.22 -5.87
C ASP A 184 -22.94 16.38 -6.82
N GLY A 185 -22.65 16.41 -8.12
CA GLY A 185 -23.37 15.70 -9.17
C GLY A 185 -22.71 14.41 -9.64
N PHE A 186 -22.98 14.07 -10.89
CA PHE A 186 -22.46 12.84 -11.54
C PHE A 186 -20.93 12.71 -11.47
N TRP A 187 -20.19 13.78 -11.80
CA TRP A 187 -18.74 13.77 -11.84
C TRP A 187 -18.11 13.51 -10.47
N GLY A 188 -18.66 14.14 -9.41
CA GLY A 188 -18.18 13.87 -8.04
C GLY A 188 -18.43 12.42 -7.62
N LYS A 189 -19.63 11.87 -7.94
CA LYS A 189 -19.95 10.47 -7.66
C LYS A 189 -19.03 9.52 -8.44
N LEU A 190 -18.76 9.79 -9.70
CA LEU A 190 -17.85 8.98 -10.52
C LEU A 190 -16.44 8.95 -9.88
N ILE A 191 -15.91 10.09 -9.46
CA ILE A 191 -14.63 10.20 -8.78
C ILE A 191 -14.62 9.36 -7.50
N ASP A 192 -15.62 9.50 -6.64
CA ASP A 192 -15.69 8.80 -5.36
C ASP A 192 -15.87 7.28 -5.55
N VAL A 193 -16.70 6.85 -6.51
CA VAL A 193 -16.87 5.44 -6.87
C VAL A 193 -15.55 4.83 -7.37
N THR A 194 -14.82 5.56 -8.22
CA THR A 194 -13.51 5.11 -8.72
C THR A 194 -12.51 4.95 -7.57
N ALA A 195 -12.48 5.91 -6.63
CA ALA A 195 -11.59 5.83 -5.49
C ALA A 195 -11.91 4.63 -4.57
N ILE A 196 -13.19 4.36 -4.31
CA ILE A 196 -13.61 3.20 -3.51
C ILE A 196 -13.31 1.90 -4.25
N PHE A 197 -13.57 1.85 -5.57
CA PHE A 197 -13.23 0.68 -6.39
C PHE A 197 -11.72 0.37 -6.30
N ALA A 198 -10.86 1.38 -6.39
CA ALA A 198 -9.42 1.22 -6.24
C ALA A 198 -9.03 0.68 -4.84
N ILE A 199 -9.66 1.17 -3.75
CA ILE A 199 -9.44 0.64 -2.40
C ILE A 199 -9.81 -0.85 -2.33
N VAL A 200 -10.92 -1.25 -2.92
CA VAL A 200 -11.35 -2.66 -2.95
C VAL A 200 -10.35 -3.51 -3.71
N CYS A 201 -9.89 -3.06 -4.89
CA CYS A 201 -8.87 -3.76 -5.67
C CYS A 201 -7.53 -3.85 -4.91
N ALA A 202 -7.07 -2.76 -4.27
CA ALA A 202 -5.87 -2.74 -3.47
C ALA A 202 -5.94 -3.76 -2.31
N THR A 203 -7.05 -3.78 -1.59
CA THR A 203 -7.28 -4.75 -0.49
C THR A 203 -7.26 -6.18 -1.01
N ALA A 204 -7.95 -6.43 -2.11
CA ALA A 204 -8.01 -7.75 -2.73
C ALA A 204 -6.63 -8.25 -3.13
N THR A 205 -5.85 -7.41 -3.83
CA THR A 205 -4.51 -7.74 -4.27
C THR A 205 -3.60 -8.08 -3.10
N THR A 206 -3.53 -7.20 -2.10
CA THR A 206 -2.67 -7.40 -0.92
C THR A 206 -3.02 -8.66 -0.16
N PHE A 207 -4.31 -8.89 0.09
CA PHE A 207 -4.73 -10.02 0.91
C PHE A 207 -4.62 -11.35 0.14
N SER A 208 -4.91 -11.36 -1.15
CA SER A 208 -4.72 -12.56 -1.98
C SER A 208 -3.25 -12.95 -2.14
N LEU A 209 -2.35 -11.96 -2.16
CA LEU A 209 -0.93 -12.18 -2.28
C LEU A 209 -0.30 -12.74 -1.00
N ALA A 210 -0.62 -12.17 0.16
CA ALA A 210 0.06 -12.53 1.40
C ALA A 210 -0.66 -13.63 2.21
N THR A 211 -1.96 -13.89 1.97
CA THR A 211 -2.71 -14.92 2.70
C THR A 211 -2.20 -16.36 2.46
N PRO A 212 -1.76 -16.76 1.26
CA PRO A 212 -1.17 -18.09 1.07
C PRO A 212 0.10 -18.31 1.90
N LEU A 213 0.94 -17.27 2.10
CA LEU A 213 2.08 -17.36 3.01
C LEU A 213 1.63 -17.63 4.45
N LEU A 214 0.63 -16.87 4.91
CA LEU A 214 0.07 -17.05 6.25
C LEU A 214 -0.52 -18.45 6.44
N SER A 215 -1.26 -18.95 5.44
CA SER A 215 -1.84 -20.30 5.43
C SER A 215 -0.74 -21.35 5.52
N LYS A 216 0.30 -21.24 4.70
CA LYS A 216 1.40 -22.18 4.65
C LYS A 216 2.25 -22.17 5.93
N ALA A 217 2.56 -20.98 6.46
CA ALA A 217 3.27 -20.85 7.73
C ALA A 217 2.48 -21.46 8.90
N LEU A 218 1.16 -21.19 8.97
CA LEU A 218 0.30 -21.79 10.00
C LEU A 218 0.19 -23.31 9.83
N SER A 219 0.03 -23.80 8.60
CA SER A 219 0.01 -25.23 8.27
C SER A 219 1.26 -25.92 8.82
N THR A 220 2.44 -25.35 8.60
CA THR A 220 3.72 -25.88 9.11
C THR A 220 3.78 -25.86 10.64
N VAL A 221 3.28 -24.80 11.29
CA VAL A 221 3.31 -24.67 12.77
C VAL A 221 2.37 -25.65 13.45
N VAL A 222 1.16 -25.84 12.92
CA VAL A 222 0.07 -26.58 13.59
C VAL A 222 -0.09 -27.99 13.05
N GLY A 223 0.51 -28.32 11.90
CA GLY A 223 0.40 -29.63 11.26
C GLY A 223 -0.95 -29.88 10.55
N VAL A 224 -1.66 -28.80 10.16
CA VAL A 224 -2.91 -28.90 9.38
C VAL A 224 -2.62 -28.81 7.89
N THR A 225 -3.52 -29.29 7.05
CA THR A 225 -3.37 -29.24 5.59
C THR A 225 -3.45 -27.80 5.09
N ASP A 226 -2.45 -27.37 4.33
CA ASP A 226 -2.48 -26.09 3.62
C ASP A 226 -3.51 -26.12 2.48
N GLY A 227 -4.06 -24.95 2.13
CA GLY A 227 -4.95 -24.78 0.99
C GLY A 227 -5.95 -23.65 1.14
N VAL A 228 -6.80 -23.49 0.11
CA VAL A 228 -7.78 -22.41 0.03
C VAL A 228 -8.72 -22.40 1.25
N GLY A 229 -9.11 -23.56 1.77
CA GLY A 229 -9.97 -23.66 2.95
C GLY A 229 -9.35 -23.02 4.18
N LEU A 230 -8.08 -23.31 4.47
CA LEU A 230 -7.35 -22.68 5.59
C LEU A 230 -7.19 -21.18 5.37
N ALA A 231 -6.85 -20.75 4.16
CA ALA A 231 -6.73 -19.33 3.81
C ALA A 231 -8.05 -18.57 4.04
N VAL A 232 -9.19 -19.14 3.66
CA VAL A 232 -10.53 -18.56 3.92
C VAL A 232 -10.80 -18.45 5.42
N VAL A 233 -10.52 -19.50 6.20
CA VAL A 233 -10.70 -19.49 7.66
C VAL A 233 -9.83 -18.39 8.28
N LEU A 234 -8.60 -18.22 7.82
CA LEU A 234 -7.70 -17.16 8.30
C LEU A 234 -8.21 -15.76 7.98
N LEU A 235 -8.70 -15.50 6.77
CA LEU A 235 -9.32 -14.23 6.41
C LEU A 235 -10.55 -13.91 7.26
N LEU A 236 -11.40 -14.90 7.52
CA LEU A 236 -12.54 -14.74 8.41
C LEU A 236 -12.12 -14.48 9.86
N LEU A 237 -11.07 -15.15 10.35
CA LEU A 237 -10.48 -14.89 11.66
C LEU A 237 -9.96 -13.45 11.78
N ILE A 238 -9.22 -12.98 10.76
CA ILE A 238 -8.70 -11.60 10.69
C ILE A 238 -9.85 -10.60 10.74
N CYS A 239 -10.91 -10.84 9.96
CA CYS A 239 -12.10 -10.00 9.97
C CYS A 239 -12.77 -9.99 11.35
N ALA A 240 -12.85 -11.13 12.02
CA ALA A 240 -13.40 -11.24 13.38
C ALA A 240 -12.56 -10.48 14.40
N VAL A 241 -11.21 -10.65 14.38
CA VAL A 241 -10.27 -9.93 15.24
C VAL A 241 -10.41 -8.42 15.06
N TYR A 242 -10.42 -7.95 13.82
CA TYR A 242 -10.60 -6.54 13.52
C TYR A 242 -11.97 -6.03 14.02
N THR A 243 -13.06 -6.72 13.69
CA THR A 243 -14.40 -6.32 14.09
C THR A 243 -14.50 -6.22 15.62
N PHE A 244 -13.93 -7.19 16.33
CA PHE A 244 -13.87 -7.18 17.80
C PHE A 244 -13.12 -5.95 18.33
N THR A 245 -11.96 -5.62 17.77
CA THR A 245 -11.16 -4.43 18.19
C THR A 245 -11.91 -3.12 17.94
N VAL A 246 -12.64 -3.00 16.83
CA VAL A 246 -13.48 -1.84 16.51
C VAL A 246 -14.59 -1.63 17.56
N TRP A 247 -15.17 -2.70 18.07
CA TRP A 247 -16.23 -2.61 19.09
C TRP A 247 -15.70 -2.11 20.45
N PHE A 248 -14.41 -2.34 20.78
CA PHE A 248 -13.75 -1.72 21.92
C PHE A 248 -13.34 -0.26 21.69
N GLY A 249 -13.54 0.27 20.48
CA GLY A 249 -13.28 1.65 20.11
C GLY A 249 -11.79 1.98 20.03
N VAL A 250 -11.47 3.29 20.11
CA VAL A 250 -10.11 3.82 19.97
C VAL A 250 -9.08 3.11 20.86
N LYS A 251 -9.45 2.71 22.07
CA LYS A 251 -8.56 1.99 23.00
C LYS A 251 -8.18 0.59 22.48
N GLY A 252 -9.13 -0.13 21.87
CA GLY A 252 -8.86 -1.47 21.28
C GLY A 252 -7.91 -1.37 20.10
N ILE A 253 -8.20 -0.46 19.18
CA ILE A 253 -7.38 -0.22 17.98
C ILE A 253 -5.96 0.22 18.34
N SER A 254 -5.82 1.16 19.28
CA SER A 254 -4.52 1.64 19.73
C SER A 254 -3.67 0.53 20.39
N LYS A 255 -4.29 -0.37 21.16
CA LYS A 255 -3.60 -1.52 21.74
C LYS A 255 -3.12 -2.49 20.67
N LEU A 256 -3.96 -2.78 19.66
CA LEU A 256 -3.58 -3.63 18.54
C LEU A 256 -2.40 -3.04 17.78
N ALA A 257 -2.45 -1.76 17.42
CA ALA A 257 -1.35 -1.08 16.71
C ALA A 257 -0.04 -1.10 17.50
N THR A 258 -0.11 -0.90 18.83
CA THR A 258 1.08 -0.99 19.70
C THR A 258 1.64 -2.42 19.73
N PHE A 259 0.77 -3.42 19.84
CA PHE A 259 1.18 -4.82 19.80
C PHE A 259 1.84 -5.19 18.47
N CYS A 260 1.26 -4.75 17.33
CA CYS A 260 1.85 -4.92 16.01
C CYS A 260 3.28 -4.33 15.93
N SER A 261 3.47 -3.14 16.51
CA SER A 261 4.79 -2.50 16.50
C SER A 261 5.82 -3.33 17.27
N TYR A 262 5.48 -3.86 18.44
CA TYR A 262 6.38 -4.73 19.20
C TYR A 262 6.71 -6.03 18.45
N LEU A 263 5.71 -6.65 17.81
CA LEU A 263 5.94 -7.85 17.00
C LEU A 263 6.87 -7.58 15.82
N PHE A 264 6.66 -6.47 15.13
CA PHE A 264 7.49 -6.07 14.00
C PHE A 264 8.95 -5.87 14.42
N PHE A 265 9.20 -5.09 15.47
CA PHE A 265 10.55 -4.88 15.96
C PHE A 265 11.17 -6.15 16.52
N ALA A 266 10.39 -7.02 17.16
CA ALA A 266 10.89 -8.32 17.62
C ALA A 266 11.31 -9.21 16.44
N LEU A 267 10.53 -9.22 15.35
CA LEU A 267 10.85 -9.95 14.13
C LEU A 267 12.12 -9.39 13.46
N LEU A 268 12.23 -8.06 13.33
CA LEU A 268 13.42 -7.40 12.78
C LEU A 268 14.67 -7.70 13.64
N PHE A 269 14.52 -7.66 14.97
CA PHE A 269 15.61 -8.02 15.90
C PHE A 269 16.04 -9.47 15.69
N TYR A 270 15.08 -10.37 15.50
CA TYR A 270 15.34 -11.78 15.27
C TYR A 270 16.19 -12.00 14.01
N PHE A 271 15.78 -11.43 12.88
CA PHE A 271 16.54 -11.52 11.63
C PHE A 271 17.90 -10.85 11.72
N LEU A 272 17.99 -9.67 12.32
CA LEU A 272 19.22 -8.87 12.35
C LEU A 272 20.29 -9.46 13.26
N PHE A 273 19.91 -9.87 14.45
CA PHE A 273 20.89 -10.24 15.49
C PHE A 273 20.98 -11.75 15.73
N LEU A 274 19.84 -12.46 15.72
CA LEU A 274 19.84 -13.89 15.99
C LEU A 274 20.12 -14.72 14.74
N GLY A 275 19.87 -14.16 13.53
CA GLY A 275 20.22 -14.81 12.27
C GLY A 275 21.71 -14.94 11.99
N GLY A 276 22.58 -14.27 12.76
CA GLY A 276 24.04 -14.42 12.66
C GLY A 276 24.72 -13.62 11.53
N GLU A 277 23.99 -12.93 10.67
CA GLU A 277 24.50 -12.23 9.47
C GLU A 277 24.42 -10.70 9.58
N THR A 278 24.41 -10.14 10.80
CA THR A 278 24.26 -8.70 11.07
C THR A 278 25.16 -7.82 10.21
N ARG A 279 26.45 -8.19 10.09
CA ARG A 279 27.42 -7.41 9.32
C ARG A 279 27.05 -7.34 7.84
N PHE A 280 26.77 -8.48 7.23
CA PHE A 280 26.37 -8.52 5.81
C PHE A 280 25.09 -7.71 5.54
N ILE A 281 24.08 -7.87 6.40
CA ILE A 281 22.81 -7.16 6.31
C ILE A 281 23.02 -5.64 6.27
N LEU A 282 23.83 -5.12 7.20
CA LEU A 282 24.06 -3.68 7.33
C LEU A 282 24.95 -3.13 6.21
N GLU A 283 26.04 -3.83 5.84
CA GLU A 283 26.94 -3.41 4.76
C GLU A 283 26.20 -3.42 3.41
N THR A 284 25.45 -4.46 3.11
CA THR A 284 24.64 -4.56 1.87
C THR A 284 23.57 -3.48 1.85
N GLY A 285 22.87 -3.24 2.95
CA GLY A 285 21.85 -2.18 3.06
C GLY A 285 22.45 -0.79 2.79
N PHE A 286 23.59 -0.49 3.38
CA PHE A 286 24.29 0.79 3.16
C PHE A 286 24.74 0.93 1.70
N GLN A 287 25.30 -0.12 1.12
CA GLN A 287 25.70 -0.15 -0.29
C GLN A 287 24.50 0.04 -1.22
N SER A 288 23.37 -0.62 -0.94
CA SER A 288 22.15 -0.52 -1.76
C SER A 288 21.56 0.89 -1.75
N ILE A 289 21.60 1.59 -0.60
CA ILE A 289 21.20 3.01 -0.53
C ILE A 289 22.11 3.86 -1.41
N GLY A 290 23.43 3.67 -1.35
CA GLY A 290 24.38 4.39 -2.20
C GLY A 290 24.15 4.14 -3.68
N ASN A 291 23.95 2.87 -4.05
CA ASN A 291 23.67 2.47 -5.43
C ASN A 291 22.33 3.04 -5.93
N LEU A 292 21.29 3.03 -5.10
CA LEU A 292 20.00 3.66 -5.41
C LEU A 292 20.15 5.15 -5.68
N VAL A 293 20.87 5.88 -4.83
CA VAL A 293 21.05 7.32 -5.00
C VAL A 293 21.84 7.64 -6.28
N GLN A 294 22.91 6.90 -6.54
CA GLN A 294 23.74 7.07 -7.72
C GLN A 294 23.00 6.83 -9.03
N ASN A 295 22.12 5.82 -9.08
CA ASN A 295 21.44 5.37 -10.29
C ASN A 295 19.98 5.82 -10.37
N PHE A 296 19.51 6.62 -9.43
CA PHE A 296 18.08 6.93 -9.23
C PHE A 296 17.38 7.41 -10.50
N VAL A 297 18.00 8.33 -11.25
CA VAL A 297 17.40 8.87 -12.48
C VAL A 297 17.31 7.79 -13.55
N GLY A 298 18.39 7.01 -13.74
CA GLY A 298 18.42 5.91 -14.70
C GLY A 298 17.33 4.87 -14.41
N LEU A 299 17.22 4.42 -13.14
CA LEU A 299 16.19 3.48 -12.70
C LEU A 299 14.77 4.06 -12.91
N SER A 300 14.57 5.35 -12.62
CA SER A 300 13.25 6.00 -12.73
C SER A 300 12.78 6.20 -14.17
N THR A 301 13.69 6.19 -15.13
CA THR A 301 13.43 6.44 -16.56
C THR A 301 13.64 5.21 -17.45
N PHE A 302 14.07 4.09 -16.86
CA PHE A 302 14.26 2.83 -17.58
C PHE A 302 12.91 2.25 -18.01
N MET A 303 12.73 2.04 -19.32
CA MET A 303 11.48 1.57 -19.91
C MET A 303 11.65 0.32 -20.79
N ASP A 304 12.86 -0.17 -20.97
CA ASP A 304 13.15 -1.31 -21.86
C ASP A 304 12.39 -1.19 -23.22
N PRO A 305 12.74 -0.19 -24.07
CA PRO A 305 11.94 0.10 -25.26
C PRO A 305 11.95 -1.02 -26.30
N LEU A 306 12.97 -1.88 -26.29
CA LEU A 306 13.06 -3.05 -27.15
C LEU A 306 12.41 -4.30 -26.57
N ARG A 307 11.95 -4.23 -25.30
CA ARG A 307 11.34 -5.37 -24.57
C ARG A 307 12.25 -6.59 -24.49
N GLU A 308 13.56 -6.36 -24.32
CA GLU A 308 14.53 -7.46 -24.21
C GLU A 308 14.26 -8.33 -22.98
N THR A 309 13.87 -7.70 -21.86
CA THR A 309 13.55 -8.41 -20.62
C THR A 309 12.13 -8.13 -20.12
N SER A 310 11.53 -7.04 -20.57
CA SER A 310 10.24 -6.51 -20.06
C SER A 310 10.24 -6.24 -18.54
N PHE A 311 11.41 -6.12 -17.92
CA PHE A 311 11.56 -5.92 -16.49
C PHE A 311 10.82 -4.65 -15.99
N ALA A 312 10.95 -3.54 -16.72
CA ALA A 312 10.29 -2.30 -16.36
C ALA A 312 8.77 -2.46 -16.31
N GLN A 313 8.16 -3.16 -17.28
CA GLN A 313 6.72 -3.38 -17.39
C GLN A 313 6.21 -4.34 -16.30
N ASN A 314 6.96 -5.41 -16.06
CA ASN A 314 6.56 -6.44 -15.12
C ASN A 314 6.75 -6.02 -13.66
N TRP A 315 7.74 -5.17 -13.36
CA TRP A 315 8.09 -4.79 -12.00
C TRP A 315 7.90 -3.31 -11.71
N THR A 316 8.59 -2.40 -12.39
CA THR A 316 8.54 -0.97 -12.07
C THR A 316 7.13 -0.40 -12.27
N ILE A 317 6.50 -0.68 -13.41
CA ILE A 317 5.13 -0.22 -13.70
C ILE A 317 4.12 -0.88 -12.76
N TYR A 318 4.31 -2.16 -12.46
CA TYR A 318 3.48 -2.84 -11.46
C TYR A 318 3.58 -2.16 -10.09
N TYR A 319 4.79 -1.90 -9.57
CA TYR A 319 4.94 -1.26 -8.27
C TYR A 319 4.39 0.18 -8.25
N TRP A 320 4.58 0.94 -9.32
CA TRP A 320 3.92 2.25 -9.41
C TRP A 320 2.40 2.10 -9.34
N ALA A 321 1.83 1.20 -10.10
CA ALA A 321 0.40 0.92 -10.05
C ALA A 321 -0.05 0.45 -8.65
N TYR A 322 0.72 -0.42 -8.01
CA TYR A 322 0.44 -0.92 -6.66
C TYR A 322 0.37 0.22 -5.63
N TRP A 323 1.34 1.12 -5.63
CA TRP A 323 1.31 2.28 -4.74
C TRP A 323 0.18 3.25 -5.07
N ILE A 324 -0.13 3.43 -6.35
CA ILE A 324 -1.18 4.34 -6.82
C ILE A 324 -2.58 3.88 -6.36
N VAL A 325 -2.90 2.59 -6.36
CA VAL A 325 -4.21 2.14 -5.87
C VAL A 325 -4.40 2.41 -4.38
N TRP A 326 -3.32 2.33 -3.58
CA TRP A 326 -3.31 2.66 -2.17
C TRP A 326 -3.40 4.16 -1.87
N CYS A 327 -3.17 5.02 -2.86
CA CYS A 327 -3.36 6.47 -2.76
C CYS A 327 -4.79 6.88 -2.40
N CYS A 328 -5.75 5.99 -2.56
CA CYS A 328 -7.13 6.25 -2.18
C CYS A 328 -7.38 6.11 -0.66
N ALA A 329 -6.42 5.59 0.10
CA ALA A 329 -6.55 5.37 1.55
C ALA A 329 -5.47 6.10 2.36
N THR A 330 -4.21 5.73 2.22
CA THR A 330 -3.08 6.17 3.07
C THR A 330 -2.90 7.70 3.14
N PRO A 331 -3.03 8.48 2.04
CA PRO A 331 -2.87 9.93 2.09
C PRO A 331 -3.86 10.65 3.00
N PHE A 332 -5.09 10.14 3.15
CA PHE A 332 -6.05 10.70 4.09
C PHE A 332 -5.57 10.58 5.53
N PHE A 333 -4.99 9.44 5.88
CA PHE A 333 -4.42 9.25 7.21
C PHE A 333 -3.26 10.23 7.47
N ILE A 334 -2.31 10.35 6.53
CA ILE A 334 -1.18 11.27 6.63
C ILE A 334 -1.68 12.71 6.79
N ALA A 335 -2.65 13.13 5.99
CA ALA A 335 -3.25 14.44 6.06
C ALA A 335 -3.92 14.71 7.42
N LEU A 336 -4.71 13.74 7.91
CA LEU A 336 -5.45 13.83 9.17
C LEU A 336 -4.53 14.09 10.36
N ILE A 337 -3.44 13.31 10.48
CA ILE A 337 -2.49 13.41 11.60
C ILE A 337 -1.54 14.62 11.49
N SER A 338 -1.55 15.35 10.35
CA SER A 338 -0.62 16.45 10.08
C SER A 338 -1.14 17.82 10.46
N LYS A 339 -2.29 17.91 11.15
CA LYS A 339 -2.88 19.17 11.63
C LYS A 339 -1.88 19.99 12.45
N GLY A 340 -1.76 21.29 12.12
CA GLY A 340 -0.84 22.22 12.76
C GLY A 340 0.58 22.22 12.20
N ARG A 341 0.92 21.33 11.24
CA ARG A 341 2.23 21.33 10.56
C ARG A 341 2.22 22.21 9.32
N THR A 342 3.38 22.68 8.89
CA THR A 342 3.52 23.27 7.55
C THR A 342 3.52 22.16 6.50
N ILE A 343 3.09 22.47 5.27
CA ILE A 343 3.14 21.53 4.16
C ILE A 343 4.59 21.03 3.95
N LYS A 344 5.59 21.90 4.04
CA LYS A 344 7.01 21.49 3.97
C LYS A 344 7.37 20.45 5.03
N ASN A 345 6.97 20.67 6.28
CA ASN A 345 7.25 19.73 7.37
C ASN A 345 6.55 18.37 7.14
N MET A 346 5.30 18.42 6.68
CA MET A 346 4.56 17.20 6.34
C MET A 346 5.24 16.43 5.19
N VAL A 347 5.60 17.11 4.09
CA VAL A 347 6.24 16.48 2.94
C VAL A 347 7.56 15.82 3.33
N LEU A 348 8.50 16.59 3.86
CA LEU A 348 9.84 16.08 4.17
C LEU A 348 9.82 15.02 5.28
N GLY A 349 8.96 15.23 6.29
CA GLY A 349 8.82 14.26 7.37
C GLY A 349 8.15 12.96 6.90
N THR A 350 7.17 13.01 5.99
CA THR A 350 6.56 11.80 5.43
C THR A 350 7.59 11.00 4.63
N TYR A 351 8.40 11.65 3.81
CA TYR A 351 9.51 10.96 3.14
C TYR A 351 10.48 10.36 4.15
N GLY A 352 10.95 11.14 5.13
CA GLY A 352 11.94 10.64 6.09
C GLY A 352 11.46 9.44 6.90
N TRP A 353 10.29 9.52 7.50
CA TRP A 353 9.74 8.45 8.34
C TRP A 353 9.22 7.26 7.52
N GLY A 354 8.61 7.53 6.37
CA GLY A 354 8.11 6.50 5.47
C GLY A 354 9.24 5.66 4.89
N LEU A 355 10.26 6.31 4.31
CA LEU A 355 11.44 5.62 3.79
C LEU A 355 12.19 4.85 4.88
N ALA A 356 12.31 5.41 6.09
CA ALA A 356 12.92 4.69 7.20
C ALA A 356 12.17 3.38 7.51
N GLY A 357 10.84 3.39 7.48
CA GLY A 357 10.03 2.20 7.73
C GLY A 357 10.16 1.14 6.65
N THR A 358 10.01 1.53 5.36
CA THR A 358 10.15 0.57 4.25
C THR A 358 11.58 0.04 4.14
N PHE A 359 12.57 0.91 4.15
CA PHE A 359 13.96 0.49 4.00
C PHE A 359 14.43 -0.44 5.11
N MET A 360 14.00 -0.21 6.35
CA MET A 360 14.37 -1.07 7.47
C MET A 360 13.90 -2.51 7.25
N SER A 361 12.66 -2.72 6.78
CA SER A 361 12.14 -4.05 6.49
C SER A 361 12.95 -4.74 5.38
N PHE A 362 13.12 -4.06 4.25
CA PHE A 362 13.81 -4.64 3.08
C PHE A 362 15.30 -4.86 3.33
N ILE A 363 15.97 -3.96 4.04
CA ILE A 363 17.38 -4.13 4.39
C ILE A 363 17.58 -5.30 5.35
N ILE A 364 16.77 -5.39 6.41
CA ILE A 364 17.00 -6.41 7.44
C ILE A 364 16.54 -7.79 6.95
N ILE A 365 15.29 -7.90 6.55
CA ILE A 365 14.69 -9.19 6.20
C ILE A 365 15.19 -9.66 4.83
N GLY A 366 15.19 -8.76 3.83
CA GLY A 366 15.58 -9.10 2.47
C GLY A 366 17.06 -9.49 2.36
N ASN A 367 17.96 -8.73 2.99
CA ASN A 367 19.39 -9.05 2.94
C ASN A 367 19.74 -10.28 3.78
N TYR A 368 18.93 -10.62 4.79
CA TYR A 368 19.08 -11.91 5.45
C TYR A 368 18.80 -13.08 4.50
N GLY A 369 17.69 -13.02 3.74
CA GLY A 369 17.41 -14.03 2.71
C GLY A 369 18.50 -14.08 1.63
N LEU A 370 18.94 -12.91 1.15
CA LEU A 370 19.99 -12.80 0.15
C LEU A 370 21.31 -13.46 0.58
N VAL A 371 21.73 -13.27 1.83
CA VAL A 371 22.99 -13.88 2.32
C VAL A 371 22.88 -15.40 2.42
N GLN A 372 21.69 -15.94 2.69
CA GLN A 372 21.50 -17.41 2.72
C GLN A 372 21.76 -18.02 1.32
N GLU A 373 21.38 -17.32 0.27
CA GLU A 373 21.69 -17.75 -1.09
C GLU A 373 23.17 -17.54 -1.44
N LEU A 374 23.71 -16.33 -1.23
CA LEU A 374 25.04 -15.97 -1.69
C LEU A 374 26.19 -16.64 -0.94
N LYS A 375 26.04 -16.85 0.38
CA LYS A 375 27.11 -17.43 1.22
C LYS A 375 26.84 -18.86 1.65
N HIS A 376 25.58 -19.21 1.88
CA HIS A 376 25.23 -20.51 2.45
C HIS A 376 24.66 -21.48 1.41
N GLY A 377 24.52 -21.05 0.14
CA GLY A 377 24.12 -21.90 -0.98
C GLY A 377 22.67 -22.37 -0.95
N VAL A 378 21.81 -21.68 -0.19
CA VAL A 378 20.38 -21.99 -0.18
C VAL A 378 19.76 -21.51 -1.50
N ASN A 379 19.40 -22.43 -2.40
CA ASN A 379 18.79 -22.08 -3.68
C ASN A 379 17.38 -21.54 -3.48
N ILE A 380 17.21 -20.22 -3.55
CA ILE A 380 15.92 -19.51 -3.35
C ILE A 380 15.47 -18.88 -4.67
N SER A 381 16.30 -18.02 -5.27
CA SER A 381 15.95 -17.37 -6.55
C SER A 381 15.89 -18.35 -7.70
N GLY A 382 16.83 -19.30 -7.80
CA GLY A 382 16.81 -20.36 -8.78
C GLY A 382 15.58 -21.27 -8.62
N PHE A 383 15.20 -21.61 -7.38
CA PHE A 383 13.98 -22.38 -7.12
C PHE A 383 12.73 -21.66 -7.62
N ILE A 384 12.62 -20.36 -7.45
CA ILE A 384 11.51 -19.54 -7.95
C ILE A 384 11.57 -19.48 -9.49
N GLY A 385 12.76 -19.26 -10.07
CA GLY A 385 12.97 -19.23 -11.52
C GLY A 385 12.59 -20.52 -12.23
N ASP A 386 12.79 -21.67 -11.58
CA ASP A 386 12.39 -22.99 -12.07
C ASP A 386 10.88 -23.28 -11.86
N GLY A 387 10.09 -22.29 -11.45
CA GLY A 387 8.65 -22.40 -11.26
C GLY A 387 8.23 -22.89 -9.87
N GLY A 388 9.15 -22.92 -8.92
CA GLY A 388 8.86 -23.23 -7.51
C GLY A 388 8.01 -22.14 -6.85
N SER A 389 7.25 -22.54 -5.83
CA SER A 389 6.39 -21.61 -5.08
C SER A 389 7.22 -20.58 -4.30
N MET A 390 6.94 -19.28 -4.47
CA MET A 390 7.55 -18.22 -3.67
C MET A 390 7.27 -18.37 -2.18
N TYR A 391 6.15 -18.99 -1.81
CA TYR A 391 5.80 -19.26 -0.41
C TYR A 391 6.69 -20.33 0.19
N ASP A 392 7.02 -21.39 -0.59
CA ASP A 392 7.98 -22.42 -0.18
C ASP A 392 9.40 -21.85 -0.09
N ALA A 393 9.76 -20.97 -1.02
CA ALA A 393 11.03 -20.25 -0.98
C ALA A 393 11.18 -19.43 0.32
N ILE A 394 10.13 -18.76 0.76
CA ILE A 394 10.12 -18.03 2.04
C ILE A 394 10.30 -18.99 3.22
N LEU A 395 9.64 -20.15 3.23
CA LEU A 395 9.84 -21.13 4.33
C LEU A 395 11.28 -21.64 4.38
N LYS A 396 11.94 -21.86 3.23
CA LYS A 396 13.38 -22.20 3.20
C LYS A 396 14.24 -21.14 3.90
N ILE A 397 13.90 -19.84 3.80
CA ILE A 397 14.60 -18.77 4.53
C ILE A 397 14.39 -18.93 6.04
N PHE A 398 13.16 -19.25 6.47
CA PHE A 398 12.87 -19.45 7.89
C PHE A 398 13.58 -20.68 8.46
N ASP A 399 13.76 -21.73 7.66
CA ASP A 399 14.50 -22.95 8.07
C ASP A 399 15.98 -22.67 8.38
N THR A 400 16.56 -21.59 7.85
CA THR A 400 17.94 -21.18 8.15
C THR A 400 18.08 -20.39 9.46
N LEU A 401 16.98 -19.92 10.04
CA LEU A 401 17.00 -19.18 11.29
C LEU A 401 17.23 -20.11 12.50
N PRO A 402 17.87 -19.66 13.58
CA PRO A 402 17.89 -20.41 14.83
C PRO A 402 16.43 -20.54 15.33
N LEU A 403 16.07 -21.75 15.82
CA LEU A 403 14.69 -22.06 16.25
C LEU A 403 13.63 -21.72 15.21
N PRO A 404 13.64 -22.34 14.02
CA PRO A 404 12.78 -22.01 12.89
C PRO A 404 11.29 -21.96 13.25
N MET A 405 10.83 -22.88 14.10
CA MET A 405 9.44 -22.93 14.56
C MET A 405 9.03 -21.67 15.34
N VAL A 406 9.93 -21.12 16.17
CA VAL A 406 9.66 -19.87 16.91
C VAL A 406 9.53 -18.70 15.93
N ALA A 407 10.43 -18.63 14.95
CA ALA A 407 10.37 -17.60 13.90
C ALA A 407 9.09 -17.68 13.07
N LEU A 408 8.64 -18.88 12.71
CA LEU A 408 7.36 -19.08 11.99
C LEU A 408 6.14 -18.69 12.84
N ILE A 409 6.13 -19.02 14.13
CA ILE A 409 5.07 -18.58 15.06
C ILE A 409 5.04 -17.05 15.12
N MET A 410 6.20 -16.40 15.23
CA MET A 410 6.30 -14.93 15.20
C MET A 410 5.77 -14.35 13.89
N LEU A 411 6.09 -14.96 12.73
CA LEU A 411 5.56 -14.58 11.42
C LEU A 411 4.03 -14.65 11.41
N VAL A 412 3.44 -15.78 11.79
CA VAL A 412 1.98 -16.00 11.79
C VAL A 412 1.28 -14.96 12.64
N ILE A 413 1.73 -14.72 13.87
CA ILE A 413 1.11 -13.75 14.78
C ILE A 413 1.26 -12.33 14.21
N THR A 414 2.43 -11.99 13.67
CA THR A 414 2.72 -10.68 13.09
C THR A 414 1.84 -10.43 11.86
N MET A 415 1.68 -11.41 10.98
CA MET A 415 0.83 -11.27 9.80
C MET A 415 -0.64 -11.07 10.18
N ILE A 416 -1.19 -11.86 11.11
CA ILE A 416 -2.59 -11.69 11.58
C ILE A 416 -2.79 -10.29 12.16
N ALA A 417 -1.84 -9.80 12.95
CA ALA A 417 -1.89 -8.48 13.54
C ALA A 417 -1.82 -7.36 12.47
N PHE A 418 -0.92 -7.50 11.49
CA PHE A 418 -0.76 -6.54 10.40
C PHE A 418 -1.99 -6.48 9.50
N TYR A 419 -2.57 -7.61 9.14
CA TYR A 419 -3.83 -7.65 8.41
C TYR A 419 -4.94 -6.90 9.14
N SER A 420 -5.04 -7.11 10.45
CA SER A 420 -6.08 -6.47 11.26
C SER A 420 -5.91 -4.95 11.34
N THR A 421 -4.66 -4.45 11.41
CA THR A 421 -4.39 -2.99 11.38
C THR A 421 -4.58 -2.40 10.00
N THR A 422 -4.25 -3.12 8.94
CA THR A 422 -4.50 -2.70 7.56
C THR A 422 -6.00 -2.55 7.31
N LEU A 423 -6.82 -3.53 7.73
CA LEU A 423 -8.28 -3.44 7.67
C LEU A 423 -8.82 -2.23 8.42
N ASP A 424 -8.23 -1.85 9.56
CA ASP A 424 -8.65 -0.67 10.31
C ASP A 424 -8.53 0.61 9.48
N GLY A 425 -7.37 0.86 8.90
CA GLY A 425 -7.12 2.02 8.05
C GLY A 425 -8.05 2.08 6.84
N ILE A 426 -8.18 0.96 6.13
CA ILE A 426 -9.00 0.87 4.90
C ILE A 426 -10.48 1.06 5.21
N THR A 427 -11.00 0.37 6.23
CA THR A 427 -12.41 0.47 6.59
C THR A 427 -12.77 1.86 7.13
N TYR A 428 -11.83 2.54 7.81
CA TYR A 428 -12.02 3.92 8.21
C TYR A 428 -12.24 4.82 6.98
N VAL A 429 -11.37 4.74 6.00
CA VAL A 429 -11.45 5.57 4.78
C VAL A 429 -12.69 5.21 3.95
N ALA A 430 -12.94 3.92 3.66
CA ALA A 430 -14.11 3.47 2.91
C ALA A 430 -15.42 3.88 3.61
N SER A 431 -15.45 3.81 4.95
CA SER A 431 -16.59 4.28 5.73
C SER A 431 -16.76 5.79 5.65
N SER A 432 -15.67 6.56 5.67
CA SER A 432 -15.71 8.02 5.53
C SER A 432 -16.33 8.45 4.21
N TYR A 433 -16.00 7.75 3.12
CA TYR A 433 -16.62 7.96 1.80
C TYR A 433 -18.12 7.68 1.79
N SER A 434 -18.59 6.82 2.68
CA SER A 434 -20.03 6.49 2.76
C SER A 434 -20.89 7.62 3.31
N TYR A 435 -20.31 8.63 3.96
CA TYR A 435 -21.09 9.72 4.55
C TYR A 435 -21.26 10.90 3.58
N LYS A 436 -22.46 11.47 3.54
CA LYS A 436 -22.73 12.72 2.82
C LYS A 436 -21.97 13.89 3.41
N HIS A 437 -21.83 13.92 4.74
CA HIS A 437 -21.08 14.93 5.50
C HIS A 437 -20.37 14.25 6.67
N LEU A 438 -19.07 14.36 6.72
CA LEU A 438 -18.23 13.87 7.81
C LEU A 438 -17.03 14.81 7.96
N SER A 439 -17.06 15.65 9.00
CA SER A 439 -15.94 16.54 9.32
C SER A 439 -14.70 15.75 9.77
N ALA A 440 -13.52 16.35 9.58
CA ALA A 440 -12.24 15.74 9.96
C ALA A 440 -12.13 15.37 11.45
N ASP A 441 -12.90 16.06 12.32
CA ASP A 441 -12.92 15.81 13.77
C ASP A 441 -13.86 14.67 14.20
N ARG A 442 -14.54 14.02 13.24
CA ARG A 442 -15.50 12.92 13.53
C ARG A 442 -15.08 11.63 12.86
N GLU A 443 -15.23 10.52 13.61
CA GLU A 443 -15.03 9.18 13.10
C GLU A 443 -16.33 8.60 12.51
N PRO A 444 -16.22 7.72 11.50
CA PRO A 444 -17.34 6.93 11.00
C PRO A 444 -17.93 6.04 12.10
N ASP A 445 -19.24 5.78 12.02
CA ASP A 445 -19.94 4.88 12.96
C ASP A 445 -19.38 3.45 12.86
N ARG A 446 -19.25 2.78 14.01
CA ARG A 446 -18.72 1.41 14.11
C ARG A 446 -19.47 0.42 13.23
N LYS A 447 -20.79 0.57 13.08
CA LYS A 447 -21.61 -0.30 12.22
C LYS A 447 -21.25 -0.15 10.74
N VAL A 448 -20.97 1.07 10.28
CA VAL A 448 -20.54 1.33 8.90
C VAL A 448 -19.14 0.77 8.68
N ARG A 449 -18.25 0.89 9.67
CA ARG A 449 -16.91 0.28 9.61
C ARG A 449 -16.97 -1.26 9.58
N THR A 450 -17.81 -1.88 10.41
CA THR A 450 -18.04 -3.34 10.39
C THR A 450 -18.63 -3.79 9.04
N PHE A 451 -19.60 -3.05 8.48
CA PHE A 451 -20.14 -3.34 7.16
C PHE A 451 -19.02 -3.36 6.10
N TRP A 452 -18.16 -2.35 6.08
CA TRP A 452 -17.04 -2.29 5.15
C TRP A 452 -15.99 -3.39 5.39
N SER A 453 -15.72 -3.77 6.64
CA SER A 453 -14.77 -4.86 6.92
C SER A 453 -15.22 -6.19 6.33
N ILE A 454 -16.52 -6.48 6.44
CA ILE A 454 -17.10 -7.69 5.85
C ILE A 454 -17.02 -7.64 4.31
N LEU A 455 -17.38 -6.51 3.71
CA LEU A 455 -17.32 -6.34 2.24
C LEU A 455 -15.90 -6.48 1.69
N LEU A 456 -14.92 -5.86 2.35
CA LEU A 456 -13.53 -5.86 1.91
C LEU A 456 -12.86 -7.24 2.02
N ILE A 457 -13.33 -8.11 2.92
CA ILE A 457 -12.82 -9.49 3.05
C ILE A 457 -13.43 -10.44 2.00
N LEU A 458 -14.65 -10.17 1.54
CA LEU A 458 -15.30 -11.05 0.58
C LEU A 458 -14.53 -11.13 -0.76
N PHE A 459 -13.91 -10.02 -1.19
CA PHE A 459 -13.23 -10.02 -2.48
C PHE A 459 -11.88 -10.76 -2.47
N PRO A 460 -10.99 -10.62 -1.47
CA PRO A 460 -9.84 -11.51 -1.32
C PRO A 460 -10.22 -12.99 -1.26
N ILE A 461 -11.28 -13.34 -0.52
CA ILE A 461 -11.79 -14.72 -0.48
C ILE A 461 -12.16 -15.20 -1.89
N ALA A 462 -12.85 -14.36 -2.63
CA ALA A 462 -13.26 -14.64 -3.99
C ALA A 462 -12.06 -14.89 -4.93
N LEU A 463 -11.01 -14.07 -4.81
CA LEU A 463 -9.78 -14.23 -5.60
C LEU A 463 -9.02 -15.50 -5.24
N LEU A 464 -9.10 -16.01 -4.01
CA LEU A 464 -8.47 -17.27 -3.63
C LEU A 464 -9.04 -18.48 -4.36
N PHE A 465 -10.29 -18.42 -4.82
CA PHE A 465 -10.91 -19.49 -5.63
C PHE A 465 -10.63 -19.34 -7.13
N ALA A 466 -10.23 -18.19 -7.61
CA ALA A 466 -9.79 -17.99 -8.99
C ALA A 466 -8.31 -18.32 -9.04
N GLU A 467 -7.86 -19.35 -9.75
CA GLU A 467 -6.45 -19.76 -9.85
C GLU A 467 -5.49 -18.57 -9.96
N ASN A 468 -4.95 -18.14 -8.79
CA ASN A 468 -4.23 -16.88 -8.66
C ASN A 468 -2.74 -17.07 -8.93
N SER A 469 -2.34 -16.83 -10.17
CA SER A 469 -0.94 -16.51 -10.45
C SER A 469 -0.62 -15.09 -9.95
N LEU A 470 0.64 -14.84 -9.54
CA LEU A 470 1.15 -13.50 -9.23
C LEU A 470 0.79 -12.50 -10.36
N TYR A 471 0.89 -12.95 -11.59
CA TYR A 471 0.55 -12.19 -12.79
C TYR A 471 -0.91 -11.69 -12.82
N SER A 472 -1.87 -12.55 -12.48
CA SER A 472 -3.30 -12.18 -12.47
C SER A 472 -3.60 -11.14 -11.37
N ILE A 473 -2.98 -11.29 -10.20
CA ILE A 473 -3.10 -10.34 -9.08
C ILE A 473 -2.51 -8.97 -9.48
N GLN A 474 -1.34 -8.97 -10.11
CA GLN A 474 -0.70 -7.75 -10.61
C GLN A 474 -1.56 -7.03 -11.66
N SER A 475 -2.25 -7.80 -12.51
CA SER A 475 -3.11 -7.25 -13.57
C SER A 475 -4.27 -6.43 -13.02
N VAL A 476 -4.94 -6.90 -11.98
CA VAL A 476 -6.03 -6.17 -11.29
C VAL A 476 -5.52 -4.82 -10.79
N THR A 477 -4.33 -4.80 -10.24
CA THR A 477 -3.70 -3.59 -9.70
C THR A 477 -3.41 -2.56 -10.79
N ILE A 478 -2.79 -2.97 -11.91
CA ILE A 478 -2.46 -2.08 -13.03
C ILE A 478 -3.73 -1.46 -13.62
N ILE A 479 -4.79 -2.26 -13.79
CA ILE A 479 -6.07 -1.78 -14.31
C ILE A 479 -6.71 -0.76 -13.38
N ALA A 480 -6.75 -1.06 -12.08
CA ALA A 480 -7.36 -0.18 -11.09
C ALA A 480 -6.57 1.13 -10.89
N ALA A 481 -5.26 1.12 -11.05
CA ALA A 481 -4.41 2.29 -10.89
C ALA A 481 -4.62 3.34 -11.99
N PHE A 482 -4.93 2.93 -13.21
CA PHE A 482 -5.02 3.84 -14.36
C PHE A 482 -5.95 5.05 -14.11
N PRO A 483 -7.21 4.89 -13.70
CA PRO A 483 -8.07 6.03 -13.40
C PRO A 483 -7.62 6.80 -12.14
N VAL A 484 -6.95 6.17 -11.17
CA VAL A 484 -6.47 6.86 -9.96
C VAL A 484 -5.37 7.86 -10.27
N VAL A 485 -4.52 7.62 -11.27
CA VAL A 485 -3.56 8.62 -11.76
C VAL A 485 -4.28 9.87 -12.22
N ILE A 486 -5.37 9.73 -12.99
CA ILE A 486 -6.19 10.87 -13.45
C ILE A 486 -6.75 11.64 -12.25
N LEU A 487 -7.29 10.92 -11.25
CA LEU A 487 -7.81 11.55 -10.02
C LEU A 487 -6.70 12.31 -9.28
N SER A 488 -5.50 11.74 -9.20
CA SER A 488 -4.35 12.34 -8.53
C SER A 488 -3.89 13.62 -9.24
N ILE A 489 -3.88 13.63 -10.57
CA ILE A 489 -3.60 14.83 -11.39
C ILE A 489 -4.65 15.91 -11.12
N LEU A 490 -5.94 15.56 -11.13
CA LEU A 490 -7.03 16.50 -10.86
C LEU A 490 -6.93 17.09 -9.45
N CYS A 491 -6.63 16.27 -8.43
CA CYS A 491 -6.40 16.75 -7.06
C CYS A 491 -5.21 17.71 -6.98
N THR A 492 -4.12 17.40 -7.68
CA THR A 492 -2.92 18.23 -7.71
C THR A 492 -3.18 19.60 -8.34
N ILE A 493 -3.83 19.64 -9.51
CA ILE A 493 -4.21 20.89 -10.18
C ILE A 493 -5.18 21.69 -9.30
N SER A 494 -6.15 21.00 -8.69
CA SER A 494 -7.12 21.57 -7.77
C SER A 494 -6.44 22.22 -6.56
N PHE A 495 -5.48 21.55 -5.96
CA PHE A 495 -4.67 22.09 -4.87
C PHE A 495 -3.97 23.37 -5.29
N PHE A 496 -3.26 23.40 -6.43
CA PHE A 496 -2.55 24.61 -6.87
C PHE A 496 -3.49 25.79 -7.11
N LYS A 497 -4.66 25.55 -7.73
CA LYS A 497 -5.68 26.56 -7.94
C LYS A 497 -6.18 27.15 -6.63
N ASP A 498 -6.53 26.30 -5.69
CA ASP A 498 -7.11 26.69 -4.40
C ASP A 498 -6.06 27.33 -3.47
N ALA A 499 -4.85 26.78 -3.40
CA ALA A 499 -3.74 27.33 -2.62
C ALA A 499 -3.27 28.69 -3.15
N LYS A 500 -3.30 28.92 -4.49
CA LYS A 500 -3.01 30.22 -5.10
C LYS A 500 -4.03 31.27 -4.66
N ASN A 501 -5.31 30.91 -4.62
CA ASN A 501 -6.39 31.81 -4.18
C ASN A 501 -6.24 32.11 -2.67
N TYR A 502 -6.00 31.08 -1.85
CA TYR A 502 -5.77 31.23 -0.42
C TYR A 502 -4.61 32.18 -0.11
N LEU A 503 -3.48 32.05 -0.83
CA LEU A 503 -2.34 32.96 -0.64
C LEU A 503 -2.61 34.41 -1.08
N LYS A 504 -3.62 34.63 -1.96
CA LYS A 504 -4.07 36.00 -2.29
C LYS A 504 -5.00 36.57 -1.20
N GLU A 505 -5.83 35.70 -0.60
CA GLU A 505 -6.74 36.06 0.51
C GLU A 505 -5.98 36.51 1.79
N LEU A 506 -4.72 36.03 1.95
CA LEU A 506 -3.85 36.38 3.08
C LEU A 506 -3.08 37.72 2.88
N LYS A 507 -3.07 38.27 1.67
CA LYS A 507 -2.45 39.56 1.33
C LYS A 507 -3.45 40.70 1.46
#